data_98687c65bb6e8dfe0e210b146dc50e64
#
_entry.id   98687c65bb6e8dfe0e210b146dc50e64
#
_cell.length_a   1.000
_cell.length_b   1.000
_cell.length_c   1.000
_cell.angle_alpha   90.00
_cell.angle_beta   90.00
_cell.angle_gamma   90.00
#
_symmetry.space_group_name_H-M   'P 1'
#
loop_
_entity.id
_entity.type
_entity.pdbx_description
1 polymer ?
#
loop_
_entity_poly.entity_id
_entity_poly.type
_entity_poly.pdbx_seq_one_letter_code
_entity_poly.pdbx_strand_id
1 'polypeptide(L)'
;MKKNLLTLAAVLCWWVAIPIITSCSTDNDDNPVTPIEPEALAECTIMWYGTGGGNVDPYILTDFRQFYDARPESFDRVNIVAQYKASLNPSVYRDMTDEEVSQKAEELAAGKTVDELEAMTMEDYFFLFHPKRGATYRFAVDPAKTLRQQMLETEPYGAMNCNFTCPDSLTNFINWAARTYPAKRYILVMADHGGGYLPNHDVAEAAATRGMVFDDGYENGNTIGNKHKCFSAKSFARGVRNADVRPEGIVLYLCLMNNLEFLYDVKDVTDHIVCSTYTLWGTIGAMQSLPDNMAAGLDTRAALANFVDANVDSWDNNLYNPDHPEEPNYYDMTLTETKRLNDLAPVLKEFTDRLVDTYQNGTAEQRAAIDECTANAVKVVNQYSLYDMAKYMESLSLMLPDVFDYAFYDRFADAFNACIVHQRYARYLTNHNYQVDYSMMLAVKGCYVCYDYDTTDTKLQAATAYYPDGTTTTSKYVLGDDSGDGHYEFQENGTWPSTFADTYQQTTFDRLVGWSRWLLLNETAPPAWCPSSFNFELPSDDMSEIPVL
;
A
#
# COMPACT_ATOMS: atom_id res chain seq x y z
N MET A 1 -21.93 -73.47 15.56
CA MET A 1 -22.34 -73.01 16.90
C MET A 1 -21.63 -71.72 17.21
N LYS A 2 -22.32 -70.66 17.10
CA LYS A 2 -22.59 -69.56 18.06
C LYS A 2 -21.44 -69.24 19.04
N LYS A 3 -20.86 -68.04 18.99
CA LYS A 3 -21.18 -66.94 19.93
C LYS A 3 -20.40 -65.65 19.59
N ASN A 4 -21.15 -64.58 19.61
CA ASN A 4 -20.73 -63.18 19.53
C ASN A 4 -19.84 -62.82 20.73
N LEU A 5 -18.86 -61.91 20.49
CA LEU A 5 -18.34 -61.06 21.53
C LEU A 5 -18.17 -59.64 20.98
N LEU A 6 -18.95 -58.74 21.52
CA LEU A 6 -18.77 -57.30 21.41
C LEU A 6 -17.48 -56.92 22.15
N THR A 7 -16.63 -56.11 21.48
CA THR A 7 -15.54 -55.42 22.15
C THR A 7 -15.78 -53.91 22.03
N LEU A 8 -16.01 -53.30 23.18
CA LEU A 8 -16.07 -51.85 23.40
C LEU A 8 -14.70 -51.24 23.09
N ALA A 9 -14.65 -50.37 22.12
CA ALA A 9 -13.51 -49.51 21.91
C ALA A 9 -13.75 -48.17 22.63
N ALA A 10 -12.97 -47.92 23.69
CA ALA A 10 -12.92 -46.66 24.39
C ALA A 10 -12.18 -45.63 23.52
N VAL A 11 -12.91 -44.61 23.08
CA VAL A 11 -12.33 -43.44 22.40
C VAL A 11 -11.78 -42.52 23.49
N LEU A 12 -10.46 -42.49 23.63
CA LEU A 12 -9.75 -41.48 24.40
C LEU A 12 -9.77 -40.18 23.59
N CYS A 13 -10.65 -39.24 23.98
CA CYS A 13 -10.57 -37.84 23.53
C CYS A 13 -9.31 -37.19 24.11
N TRP A 14 -8.30 -37.02 23.28
CA TRP A 14 -7.25 -36.06 23.54
C TRP A 14 -7.78 -34.65 23.27
N TRP A 15 -7.97 -33.90 24.34
CA TRP A 15 -8.16 -32.46 24.26
C TRP A 15 -6.81 -31.84 23.94
N VAL A 16 -6.58 -31.55 22.65
CA VAL A 16 -5.55 -30.60 22.27
C VAL A 16 -6.16 -29.24 22.50
N ALA A 17 -5.65 -28.53 23.49
CA ALA A 17 -5.94 -27.13 23.67
C ALA A 17 -5.29 -26.37 22.51
N ILE A 18 -6.07 -26.07 21.49
CA ILE A 18 -5.71 -25.11 20.47
C ILE A 18 -5.83 -23.74 21.14
N PRO A 19 -4.79 -22.92 21.15
CA PRO A 19 -4.95 -21.53 21.58
C PRO A 19 -5.95 -20.89 20.63
N ILE A 20 -7.09 -20.49 21.16
CA ILE A 20 -8.06 -19.67 20.46
C ILE A 20 -7.38 -18.33 20.28
N ILE A 21 -6.81 -18.10 19.09
CA ILE A 21 -6.50 -16.77 18.63
C ILE A 21 -7.87 -16.12 18.48
N THR A 22 -8.18 -15.21 19.38
CA THR A 22 -9.38 -14.38 19.29
C THR A 22 -9.23 -13.46 18.09
N SER A 23 -9.59 -13.98 16.92
CA SER A 23 -9.92 -13.18 15.76
C SER A 23 -11.08 -12.27 16.13
N CYS A 24 -11.03 -11.01 15.72
CA CYS A 24 -12.14 -10.07 15.79
C CYS A 24 -13.32 -10.57 14.92
N SER A 25 -14.06 -11.53 15.40
CA SER A 25 -15.28 -11.99 14.74
C SER A 25 -16.29 -12.43 15.79
N THR A 26 -17.08 -11.48 16.28
CA THR A 26 -18.33 -11.78 16.94
C THR A 26 -19.41 -10.90 16.34
N ASP A 27 -19.76 -11.13 15.08
CA ASP A 27 -21.04 -10.76 14.55
C ASP A 27 -21.77 -12.06 14.20
N ASN A 28 -22.48 -12.62 15.17
CA ASN A 28 -23.57 -13.57 14.92
C ASN A 28 -24.81 -12.77 14.50
N ASP A 29 -24.78 -12.19 13.31
CA ASP A 29 -26.00 -11.75 12.64
C ASP A 29 -26.55 -12.93 11.81
N ASP A 30 -27.08 -13.94 12.51
CA ASP A 30 -27.91 -15.01 11.94
C ASP A 30 -29.32 -14.51 11.53
N ASN A 31 -29.42 -13.29 11.01
CA ASN A 31 -30.65 -12.88 10.34
C ASN A 31 -30.64 -13.45 8.93
N PRO A 32 -31.65 -14.25 8.55
CA PRO A 32 -31.73 -14.75 7.19
C PRO A 32 -31.89 -13.57 6.23
N VAL A 33 -30.83 -13.34 5.44
CA VAL A 33 -30.84 -12.30 4.41
C VAL A 33 -31.89 -12.68 3.38
N THR A 34 -32.98 -11.93 3.32
CA THR A 34 -33.96 -12.06 2.24
C THR A 34 -33.25 -11.74 0.94
N PRO A 35 -33.32 -12.60 -0.10
CA PRO A 35 -32.71 -12.27 -1.38
C PRO A 35 -33.27 -10.94 -1.89
N ILE A 36 -32.39 -9.98 -2.15
CA ILE A 36 -32.76 -8.68 -2.72
C ILE A 36 -33.00 -8.88 -4.21
N GLU A 37 -34.14 -8.43 -4.70
CA GLU A 37 -34.46 -8.51 -6.13
C GLU A 37 -33.36 -7.74 -6.93
N PRO A 38 -32.90 -8.26 -8.08
CA PRO A 38 -31.79 -7.68 -8.86
C PRO A 38 -32.01 -6.21 -9.29
N GLU A 39 -33.26 -5.79 -9.42
CA GLU A 39 -33.63 -4.41 -9.77
C GLU A 39 -33.42 -3.41 -8.61
N ALA A 40 -33.31 -3.90 -7.38
CA ALA A 40 -33.10 -3.10 -6.18
C ALA A 40 -31.60 -2.91 -5.81
N LEU A 41 -30.68 -3.54 -6.57
CA LEU A 41 -29.25 -3.40 -6.31
C LEU A 41 -28.73 -2.04 -6.74
N ALA A 42 -27.88 -1.43 -5.92
CA ALA A 42 -27.13 -0.25 -6.31
C ALA A 42 -26.23 -0.55 -7.53
N GLU A 43 -25.86 0.48 -8.27
CA GLU A 43 -24.94 0.33 -9.40
C GLU A 43 -23.54 -0.05 -8.94
N CYS A 44 -23.11 0.50 -7.80
CA CYS A 44 -21.81 0.25 -7.21
C CYS A 44 -21.84 0.42 -5.69
N THR A 45 -21.02 -0.38 -4.99
CA THR A 45 -20.61 -0.07 -3.62
C THR A 45 -19.11 0.23 -3.62
N ILE A 46 -18.76 1.46 -3.22
CA ILE A 46 -17.39 1.91 -3.02
C ILE A 46 -17.04 1.62 -1.57
N MET A 47 -16.00 0.82 -1.36
CA MET A 47 -15.54 0.33 -0.07
C MET A 47 -14.22 1.01 0.26
N TRP A 48 -14.24 1.99 1.17
CA TRP A 48 -13.04 2.72 1.58
C TRP A 48 -12.47 2.11 2.86
N TYR A 49 -11.18 1.75 2.82
CA TYR A 49 -10.44 1.12 3.90
C TYR A 49 -9.18 1.92 4.19
N GLY A 50 -9.12 2.64 5.31
CA GLY A 50 -8.04 3.57 5.60
C GLY A 50 -7.63 3.61 7.06
N THR A 51 -6.35 3.85 7.29
CA THR A 51 -5.78 4.10 8.63
C THR A 51 -4.72 5.19 8.53
N GLY A 52 -4.46 5.85 9.63
CA GLY A 52 -3.61 7.04 9.64
C GLY A 52 -2.12 6.78 9.72
N GLY A 53 -1.68 5.51 9.94
CA GLY A 53 -0.26 5.16 9.99
C GLY A 53 0.59 6.02 10.94
N GLY A 54 -0.04 6.72 11.90
CA GLY A 54 0.60 7.61 12.86
C GLY A 54 0.63 9.10 12.46
N ASN A 55 0.69 9.45 11.19
CA ASN A 55 0.86 10.85 10.77
C ASN A 55 -0.05 11.30 9.61
N VAL A 56 -0.77 10.39 8.93
CA VAL A 56 -1.61 10.79 7.79
C VAL A 56 -3.11 10.82 8.07
N ASP A 57 -3.55 10.61 9.32
CA ASP A 57 -4.98 10.68 9.68
C ASP A 57 -5.70 11.92 9.15
N PRO A 58 -5.20 13.16 9.35
CA PRO A 58 -5.87 14.35 8.88
C PRO A 58 -6.03 14.37 7.36
N TYR A 59 -5.00 13.86 6.67
CA TYR A 59 -4.93 13.88 5.21
C TYR A 59 -5.91 12.89 4.60
N ILE A 60 -5.88 11.63 5.01
CA ILE A 60 -6.77 10.60 4.46
C ILE A 60 -8.25 10.87 4.78
N LEU A 61 -8.55 11.45 5.94
CA LEU A 61 -9.92 11.83 6.29
C LEU A 61 -10.40 13.05 5.51
N THR A 62 -9.50 13.99 5.17
CA THR A 62 -9.82 15.09 4.27
C THR A 62 -10.08 14.61 2.85
N ASP A 63 -9.33 13.61 2.37
CA ASP A 63 -9.65 12.97 1.09
C ASP A 63 -10.98 12.23 1.16
N PHE A 64 -11.24 11.49 2.24
CA PHE A 64 -12.54 10.83 2.43
C PHE A 64 -13.71 11.83 2.47
N ARG A 65 -13.52 13.01 3.07
CA ARG A 65 -14.54 14.07 3.12
C ARG A 65 -15.06 14.43 1.73
N GLN A 66 -14.22 14.38 0.71
CA GLN A 66 -14.62 14.71 -0.66
C GLN A 66 -15.72 13.79 -1.21
N PHE A 67 -15.94 12.61 -0.63
CA PHE A 67 -17.10 11.78 -1.00
C PHE A 67 -18.44 12.45 -0.68
N TYR A 68 -18.47 13.33 0.34
CA TYR A 68 -19.68 14.11 0.67
C TYR A 68 -19.98 15.22 -0.35
N ASP A 69 -19.00 15.57 -1.20
CA ASP A 69 -19.14 16.53 -2.29
C ASP A 69 -19.68 15.88 -3.57
N ALA A 70 -19.94 14.57 -3.57
CA ALA A 70 -20.57 13.90 -4.70
C ALA A 70 -21.97 14.47 -4.96
N ARG A 71 -22.40 14.41 -6.22
CA ARG A 71 -23.71 14.90 -6.61
C ARG A 71 -24.81 14.17 -5.84
N PRO A 72 -25.87 14.87 -5.37
CA PRO A 72 -26.92 14.23 -4.57
C PRO A 72 -27.52 12.98 -5.24
N GLU A 73 -27.75 13.01 -6.56
CA GLU A 73 -28.27 11.88 -7.31
C GLU A 73 -27.32 10.66 -7.36
N SER A 74 -26.05 10.84 -7.03
CA SER A 74 -25.09 9.74 -6.97
C SER A 74 -25.38 8.82 -5.80
N PHE A 75 -25.83 9.36 -4.68
CA PHE A 75 -26.17 8.60 -3.47
C PHE A 75 -27.45 7.74 -3.63
N ASP A 76 -28.30 8.05 -4.63
CA ASP A 76 -29.46 7.20 -4.96
C ASP A 76 -29.04 5.89 -5.65
N ARG A 77 -27.82 5.82 -6.20
CA ARG A 77 -27.35 4.75 -7.06
C ARG A 77 -26.06 4.08 -6.61
N VAL A 78 -25.29 4.77 -5.77
CA VAL A 78 -23.97 4.30 -5.31
C VAL A 78 -23.91 4.36 -3.80
N ASN A 79 -23.56 3.22 -3.18
CA ASN A 79 -23.24 3.18 -1.77
C ASN A 79 -21.76 3.53 -1.57
N ILE A 80 -21.47 4.34 -0.55
CA ILE A 80 -20.10 4.63 -0.11
C ILE A 80 -20.00 4.19 1.33
N VAL A 81 -19.15 3.21 1.61
CA VAL A 81 -18.96 2.66 2.95
C VAL A 81 -17.50 2.74 3.35
N ALA A 82 -17.25 2.96 4.63
CA ALA A 82 -15.92 3.15 5.16
C ALA A 82 -15.62 2.23 6.33
N GLN A 83 -14.39 1.77 6.41
CA GLN A 83 -13.77 1.35 7.65
C GLN A 83 -12.50 2.16 7.83
N TYR A 84 -12.47 2.93 8.92
CA TYR A 84 -11.38 3.81 9.30
C TYR A 84 -10.84 3.40 10.66
N LYS A 85 -9.53 3.28 10.79
CA LYS A 85 -8.86 3.13 12.08
C LYS A 85 -8.06 4.39 12.39
N ALA A 86 -8.41 5.04 13.49
CA ALA A 86 -7.62 6.15 14.00
C ALA A 86 -6.27 5.64 14.50
N SER A 87 -5.21 6.37 14.24
CA SER A 87 -3.89 6.05 14.76
C SER A 87 -3.87 5.96 16.28
N LEU A 88 -3.04 5.09 16.81
CA LEU A 88 -2.81 5.00 18.24
C LEU A 88 -2.10 6.25 18.77
N ASN A 89 -1.14 6.76 17.96
CA ASN A 89 -0.39 7.97 18.27
C ASN A 89 -0.43 8.98 17.11
N PRO A 90 -1.59 9.65 16.86
CA PRO A 90 -1.67 10.63 15.79
C PRO A 90 -0.65 11.76 15.99
N SER A 91 0.14 12.09 14.99
CA SER A 91 1.19 13.12 15.06
C SER A 91 0.66 14.48 15.47
N VAL A 92 -0.57 14.80 15.05
CA VAL A 92 -1.24 16.11 15.28
C VAL A 92 -1.44 16.41 16.76
N TYR A 93 -1.66 15.38 17.59
CA TYR A 93 -1.87 15.54 19.02
C TYR A 93 -1.15 14.47 19.87
N ARG A 94 0.02 13.99 19.39
CA ARG A 94 0.82 12.94 20.04
C ARG A 94 1.11 13.24 21.51
N ASP A 95 1.49 14.48 21.81
CA ASP A 95 1.91 14.92 23.14
C ASP A 95 0.75 15.44 24.00
N MET A 96 -0.50 15.29 23.55
CA MET A 96 -1.69 15.76 24.24
C MET A 96 -2.43 14.61 24.91
N THR A 97 -2.97 14.83 26.09
CA THR A 97 -3.95 13.92 26.70
C THR A 97 -5.29 13.98 25.96
N ASP A 98 -6.14 12.98 26.11
CA ASP A 98 -7.47 12.98 25.49
C ASP A 98 -8.35 14.14 25.99
N GLU A 99 -8.16 14.58 27.24
CA GLU A 99 -8.82 15.76 27.81
C GLU A 99 -8.37 17.04 27.10
N GLU A 100 -7.06 17.20 26.85
CA GLU A 100 -6.52 18.36 26.15
C GLU A 100 -6.96 18.39 24.69
N VAL A 101 -7.03 17.22 24.02
CA VAL A 101 -7.58 17.09 22.66
C VAL A 101 -9.05 17.52 22.64
N SER A 102 -9.87 17.03 23.58
CA SER A 102 -11.28 17.40 23.68
C SER A 102 -11.47 18.89 23.95
N GLN A 103 -10.68 19.47 24.86
CA GLN A 103 -10.71 20.91 25.14
C GLN A 103 -10.35 21.73 23.89
N LYS A 104 -9.30 21.32 23.15
CA LYS A 104 -8.90 21.97 21.90
C LYS A 104 -10.03 21.92 20.86
N ALA A 105 -10.70 20.77 20.73
CA ALA A 105 -11.84 20.62 19.84
C ALA A 105 -13.00 21.58 20.19
N GLU A 106 -13.32 21.72 21.49
CA GLU A 106 -14.35 22.67 21.96
C GLU A 106 -13.96 24.12 21.67
N GLU A 107 -12.69 24.49 21.92
CA GLU A 107 -12.18 25.83 21.63
C GLU A 107 -12.24 26.16 20.14
N LEU A 108 -11.85 25.21 19.28
CA LEU A 108 -11.90 25.37 17.83
C LEU A 108 -13.33 25.49 17.30
N ALA A 109 -14.29 24.79 17.91
CA ALA A 109 -15.69 24.80 17.48
C ALA A 109 -16.47 26.00 18.01
N ALA A 110 -15.99 26.67 19.07
CA ALA A 110 -16.74 27.71 19.77
C ALA A 110 -17.19 28.86 18.89
N GLY A 111 -18.49 29.04 18.77
CA GLY A 111 -19.10 30.16 18.05
C GLY A 111 -19.02 30.12 16.53
N LYS A 112 -18.54 28.99 15.95
CA LYS A 112 -18.42 28.82 14.51
C LYS A 112 -19.66 28.17 13.89
N THR A 113 -19.96 28.57 12.67
CA THR A 113 -20.97 27.93 11.81
C THR A 113 -20.42 26.61 11.22
N VAL A 114 -21.31 25.78 10.69
CA VAL A 114 -20.91 24.54 10.00
C VAL A 114 -19.94 24.85 8.85
N ASP A 115 -20.23 25.86 8.04
CA ASP A 115 -19.37 26.22 6.90
C ASP A 115 -17.97 26.67 7.35
N GLU A 116 -17.87 27.41 8.45
CA GLU A 116 -16.59 27.82 9.04
C GLU A 116 -15.80 26.63 9.61
N LEU A 117 -16.47 25.62 10.14
CA LEU A 117 -15.84 24.38 10.61
C LEU A 117 -15.33 23.55 9.44
N GLU A 118 -16.12 23.40 8.38
CA GLU A 118 -15.74 22.64 7.19
C GLU A 118 -14.62 23.32 6.37
N ALA A 119 -14.40 24.62 6.55
CA ALA A 119 -13.34 25.39 5.90
C ALA A 119 -12.01 25.44 6.70
N MET A 120 -11.90 24.70 7.81
CA MET A 120 -10.68 24.67 8.63
C MET A 120 -9.53 23.93 7.94
N THR A 121 -8.31 24.15 8.46
CA THR A 121 -7.15 23.36 8.09
C THR A 121 -7.39 21.88 8.41
N MET A 122 -6.66 20.99 7.75
CA MET A 122 -6.80 19.54 7.95
C MET A 122 -6.55 19.13 9.39
N GLU A 123 -5.50 19.69 10.00
CA GLU A 123 -5.14 19.38 11.37
C GLU A 123 -6.20 19.90 12.35
N ASP A 124 -6.65 21.16 12.19
CA ASP A 124 -7.71 21.72 13.01
C ASP A 124 -9.04 20.96 12.80
N TYR A 125 -9.36 20.60 11.57
CA TYR A 125 -10.55 19.80 11.25
C TYR A 125 -10.49 18.42 11.93
N PHE A 126 -9.31 17.79 11.98
CA PHE A 126 -9.12 16.51 12.66
C PHE A 126 -9.40 16.60 14.17
N PHE A 127 -9.04 17.70 14.83
CA PHE A 127 -9.42 17.93 16.23
C PHE A 127 -10.93 18.00 16.43
N LEU A 128 -11.69 18.50 15.45
CA LEU A 128 -13.13 18.71 15.62
C LEU A 128 -13.92 17.43 15.88
N PHE A 129 -13.49 16.29 15.37
CA PHE A 129 -14.12 15.00 15.65
C PHE A 129 -13.26 14.07 16.50
N HIS A 130 -12.01 14.45 16.79
CA HIS A 130 -11.07 13.80 17.72
C HIS A 130 -11.37 12.30 17.94
N PRO A 131 -11.14 11.45 16.93
CA PRO A 131 -11.42 10.04 17.04
C PRO A 131 -10.61 9.42 18.19
N LYS A 132 -11.20 8.45 18.88
CA LYS A 132 -10.49 7.73 19.95
C LYS A 132 -9.25 7.03 19.35
N ARG A 133 -8.11 7.19 20.00
CA ARG A 133 -6.84 6.59 19.60
C ARG A 133 -6.98 5.08 19.42
N GLY A 134 -6.52 4.57 18.30
CA GLY A 134 -6.57 3.15 17.95
C GLY A 134 -7.97 2.58 17.71
N ALA A 135 -9.03 3.40 17.77
CA ALA A 135 -10.39 2.93 17.53
C ALA A 135 -10.67 2.75 16.03
N THR A 136 -11.43 1.72 15.71
CA THR A 136 -11.92 1.47 14.36
C THR A 136 -13.37 1.93 14.25
N TYR A 137 -13.68 2.65 13.18
CA TYR A 137 -15.00 3.14 12.84
C TYR A 137 -15.47 2.47 11.55
N ARG A 138 -16.75 2.08 11.51
CA ARG A 138 -17.37 1.48 10.32
C ARG A 138 -18.71 2.13 10.07
N PHE A 139 -18.92 2.71 8.90
CA PHE A 139 -20.15 3.44 8.58
C PHE A 139 -20.37 3.51 7.06
N ALA A 140 -21.61 3.86 6.68
CA ALA A 140 -21.92 4.31 5.34
C ALA A 140 -22.04 5.83 5.33
N VAL A 141 -21.67 6.48 4.24
CA VAL A 141 -21.83 7.93 4.06
C VAL A 141 -23.32 8.27 4.08
N ASP A 142 -23.68 9.16 4.98
CA ASP A 142 -25.01 9.78 5.06
C ASP A 142 -24.92 11.17 4.39
N PRO A 143 -25.47 11.35 3.16
CA PRO A 143 -25.35 12.62 2.45
C PRO A 143 -26.08 13.80 3.12
N ALA A 144 -26.90 13.53 4.15
CA ALA A 144 -27.53 14.57 4.95
C ALA A 144 -26.63 15.15 6.04
N LYS A 145 -25.41 14.60 6.19
CA LYS A 145 -24.44 14.98 7.23
C LYS A 145 -23.14 15.45 6.61
N THR A 146 -22.34 16.15 7.42
CA THR A 146 -20.91 16.33 7.12
C THR A 146 -20.12 15.16 7.68
N LEU A 147 -18.86 14.96 7.23
CA LEU A 147 -17.98 13.93 7.80
C LEU A 147 -17.86 14.09 9.32
N ARG A 148 -17.71 15.33 9.80
CA ARG A 148 -17.64 15.61 11.24
C ARG A 148 -18.87 15.11 11.99
N GLN A 149 -20.07 15.45 11.52
CA GLN A 149 -21.31 14.98 12.14
C GLN A 149 -21.39 13.45 12.12
N GLN A 150 -21.05 12.84 11.02
CA GLN A 150 -21.00 11.38 10.86
C GLN A 150 -20.06 10.73 11.88
N MET A 151 -18.83 11.24 11.99
CA MET A 151 -17.82 10.67 12.90
C MET A 151 -18.20 10.82 14.38
N LEU A 152 -18.77 11.98 14.78
CA LEU A 152 -19.21 12.19 16.16
C LEU A 152 -20.39 11.30 16.57
N GLU A 153 -21.22 10.88 15.63
CA GLU A 153 -22.38 10.01 15.86
C GLU A 153 -22.06 8.53 15.70
N THR A 154 -20.91 8.19 15.10
CA THR A 154 -20.51 6.81 14.86
C THR A 154 -19.77 6.24 16.06
N GLU A 155 -20.33 5.21 16.68
CA GLU A 155 -19.63 4.48 17.73
C GLU A 155 -18.49 3.62 17.15
N PRO A 156 -17.38 3.47 17.89
CA PRO A 156 -16.31 2.58 17.50
C PRO A 156 -16.81 1.14 17.24
N TYR A 157 -16.36 0.57 16.14
CA TYR A 157 -16.71 -0.78 15.72
C TYR A 157 -15.88 -1.83 16.47
N GLY A 158 -16.55 -2.79 17.12
CA GLY A 158 -15.91 -3.94 17.74
C GLY A 158 -14.98 -3.61 18.90
N ALA A 159 -14.06 -4.52 19.19
CA ALA A 159 -13.02 -4.27 20.17
C ALA A 159 -12.09 -3.16 19.66
N MET A 160 -11.79 -2.19 20.50
CA MET A 160 -10.71 -1.26 20.25
C MET A 160 -9.44 -2.08 19.97
N ASN A 161 -8.64 -1.65 19.00
CA ASN A 161 -7.36 -2.28 18.65
C ASN A 161 -7.47 -3.56 17.79
N CYS A 162 -8.33 -3.59 16.78
CA CYS A 162 -8.22 -4.65 15.80
C CYS A 162 -6.95 -4.47 14.94
N ASN A 163 -6.30 -5.58 14.59
CA ASN A 163 -5.20 -5.54 13.61
C ASN A 163 -5.75 -5.20 12.23
N PHE A 164 -5.54 -3.95 11.82
CA PHE A 164 -6.10 -3.42 10.57
C PHE A 164 -5.45 -4.01 9.34
N THR A 165 -4.19 -4.43 9.43
CA THR A 165 -3.42 -5.04 8.34
C THR A 165 -3.48 -6.57 8.32
N CYS A 166 -4.41 -7.16 9.09
CA CYS A 166 -4.72 -8.58 9.00
C CYS A 166 -5.60 -8.86 7.77
N PRO A 167 -5.28 -9.87 6.93
CA PRO A 167 -6.14 -10.27 5.82
C PRO A 167 -7.60 -10.50 6.21
N ASP A 168 -7.84 -11.12 7.37
CA ASP A 168 -9.20 -11.43 7.83
C ASP A 168 -9.99 -10.15 8.18
N SER A 169 -9.33 -9.10 8.67
CA SER A 169 -9.98 -7.80 8.91
C SER A 169 -10.47 -7.16 7.61
N LEU A 170 -9.65 -7.22 6.56
CA LEU A 170 -10.03 -6.75 5.22
C LEU A 170 -11.16 -7.61 4.63
N THR A 171 -11.04 -8.93 4.72
CA THR A 171 -12.09 -9.87 4.28
C THR A 171 -13.42 -9.59 4.97
N ASN A 172 -13.40 -9.42 6.29
CA ASN A 172 -14.59 -9.11 7.09
C ASN A 172 -15.24 -7.79 6.67
N PHE A 173 -14.43 -6.75 6.42
CA PHE A 173 -14.96 -5.48 5.93
C PHE A 173 -15.62 -5.60 4.56
N ILE A 174 -14.97 -6.25 3.59
CA ILE A 174 -15.53 -6.45 2.25
C ILE A 174 -16.85 -7.24 2.32
N ASN A 175 -16.88 -8.31 3.13
CA ASN A 175 -18.07 -9.13 3.30
C ASN A 175 -19.22 -8.37 3.99
N TRP A 176 -18.91 -7.58 5.01
CA TRP A 176 -19.90 -6.71 5.63
C TRP A 176 -20.47 -5.71 4.63
N ALA A 177 -19.61 -5.03 3.88
CA ALA A 177 -20.02 -4.07 2.86
C ALA A 177 -20.94 -4.72 1.80
N ALA A 178 -20.55 -5.88 1.29
CA ALA A 178 -21.32 -6.59 0.28
C ALA A 178 -22.68 -7.09 0.78
N ARG A 179 -22.77 -7.52 2.04
CA ARG A 179 -24.02 -8.01 2.63
C ARG A 179 -24.97 -6.88 3.01
N THR A 180 -24.44 -5.79 3.55
CA THR A 180 -25.25 -4.67 4.04
C THR A 180 -25.63 -3.70 2.93
N TYR A 181 -24.75 -3.54 1.95
CA TYR A 181 -24.87 -2.61 0.83
C TYR A 181 -24.65 -3.34 -0.51
N PRO A 182 -25.53 -4.28 -0.86
CA PRO A 182 -25.35 -5.07 -2.07
C PRO A 182 -25.46 -4.19 -3.32
N ALA A 183 -24.60 -4.47 -4.29
CA ALA A 183 -24.52 -3.73 -5.55
C ALA A 183 -24.17 -4.66 -6.70
N LYS A 184 -24.32 -4.15 -7.93
CA LYS A 184 -23.93 -4.86 -9.16
C LYS A 184 -22.40 -4.96 -9.27
N ARG A 185 -21.68 -3.96 -8.76
CA ARG A 185 -20.21 -3.82 -8.84
C ARG A 185 -19.63 -3.33 -7.52
N TYR A 186 -18.38 -3.67 -7.28
CA TYR A 186 -17.66 -3.26 -6.09
C TYR A 186 -16.33 -2.65 -6.45
N ILE A 187 -15.98 -1.54 -5.81
CA ILE A 187 -14.67 -0.89 -5.92
C ILE A 187 -14.09 -0.76 -4.51
N LEU A 188 -12.85 -1.23 -4.32
CA LEU A 188 -12.11 -1.10 -3.07
C LEU A 188 -11.13 0.07 -3.18
N VAL A 189 -11.18 0.97 -2.23
CA VAL A 189 -10.23 2.10 -2.09
C VAL A 189 -9.42 1.90 -0.83
N MET A 190 -8.09 1.84 -0.96
CA MET A 190 -7.16 1.76 0.16
C MET A 190 -6.51 3.12 0.35
N ALA A 191 -6.45 3.62 1.59
CA ALA A 191 -5.89 4.94 1.88
C ALA A 191 -4.99 4.90 3.12
N ASP A 192 -3.73 5.27 2.94
CA ASP A 192 -2.67 5.39 3.95
C ASP A 192 -1.32 5.61 3.24
N HIS A 193 -0.22 5.24 3.88
CA HIS A 193 1.09 5.14 3.28
C HIS A 193 1.24 3.95 2.32
N GLY A 194 2.11 4.11 1.33
CA GLY A 194 2.62 3.04 0.46
C GLY A 194 4.14 3.06 0.42
N GLY A 195 4.76 1.89 0.45
CA GLY A 195 6.22 1.71 0.49
C GLY A 195 6.78 0.80 -0.60
N GLY A 196 5.99 0.51 -1.65
CA GLY A 196 6.43 -0.38 -2.73
C GLY A 196 6.20 -1.87 -2.43
N TYR A 197 6.91 -2.73 -3.15
CA TYR A 197 6.63 -4.16 -3.20
C TYR A 197 7.26 -4.99 -2.10
N LEU A 198 8.15 -4.46 -1.31
CA LEU A 198 9.04 -5.28 -0.47
C LEU A 198 8.31 -6.46 0.15
N PRO A 199 8.77 -7.68 -0.14
CA PRO A 199 8.16 -8.88 0.36
C PRO A 199 8.31 -8.91 1.87
N ASN A 200 7.18 -8.83 2.55
CA ASN A 200 7.16 -9.08 3.98
C ASN A 200 7.14 -10.59 4.20
N HIS A 201 7.99 -11.08 5.05
CA HIS A 201 7.86 -12.46 5.50
C HIS A 201 6.50 -12.63 6.16
N ASP A 202 5.74 -13.64 5.75
CA ASP A 202 4.57 -14.15 6.50
C ASP A 202 4.98 -14.76 7.86
N VAL A 203 6.07 -14.28 8.44
CA VAL A 203 6.50 -14.69 9.76
C VAL A 203 5.85 -13.75 10.76
N ALA A 204 5.13 -14.30 11.68
CA ALA A 204 4.21 -13.61 12.58
C ALA A 204 4.86 -12.54 13.48
N GLU A 205 6.14 -12.27 13.34
CA GLU A 205 6.90 -11.43 14.27
C GLU A 205 8.02 -10.58 13.64
N ALA A 206 8.24 -10.62 12.33
CA ALA A 206 9.33 -9.85 11.75
C ALA A 206 8.88 -8.48 11.27
N ALA A 207 9.67 -7.51 11.61
CA ALA A 207 9.57 -6.10 11.32
C ALA A 207 8.98 -5.74 9.96
N ALA A 208 7.96 -4.95 9.99
CA ALA A 208 7.32 -4.37 8.84
C ALA A 208 8.18 -3.25 8.29
N THR A 209 8.96 -3.53 7.27
CA THR A 209 9.71 -2.49 6.60
C THR A 209 9.25 -2.32 5.19
N ARG A 210 8.16 -1.83 4.85
CA ARG A 210 7.65 -1.46 3.53
C ARG A 210 6.66 -2.48 2.97
N GLY A 211 5.51 -2.02 2.75
CA GLY A 211 4.33 -2.66 2.22
C GLY A 211 3.30 -1.59 1.96
N MET A 212 2.06 -1.88 2.17
CA MET A 212 0.97 -0.93 2.03
C MET A 212 0.10 -0.92 3.27
N VAL A 213 -0.43 0.25 3.59
CA VAL A 213 -1.31 0.48 4.75
C VAL A 213 -0.59 0.12 6.06
N PHE A 214 -0.27 1.12 6.85
CA PHE A 214 0.52 0.96 8.08
C PHE A 214 -0.38 1.12 9.29
N ASP A 215 -0.47 0.09 10.10
CA ASP A 215 -1.15 0.12 11.39
C ASP A 215 -0.11 0.43 12.47
N ASP A 216 -0.22 1.60 13.12
CA ASP A 216 0.70 2.03 14.18
C ASP A 216 0.58 1.26 15.49
N GLY A 217 -0.13 0.15 15.44
CA GLY A 217 -0.22 -0.82 16.51
C GLY A 217 -1.63 -1.05 17.01
N TYR A 218 -1.76 -2.08 17.80
CA TYR A 218 -2.98 -2.40 18.54
C TYR A 218 -2.59 -2.98 19.89
N GLU A 219 -3.35 -2.63 20.92
CA GLU A 219 -3.17 -3.23 22.23
C GLU A 219 -3.63 -4.69 22.17
N ASN A 220 -2.70 -5.61 22.27
CA ASN A 220 -3.00 -7.04 22.39
C ASN A 220 -2.82 -7.50 23.84
N GLY A 221 -3.40 -6.79 24.78
CA GLY A 221 -3.44 -7.15 26.19
C GLY A 221 -2.09 -7.19 26.92
N ASN A 222 -0.95 -7.21 26.21
CA ASN A 222 0.38 -7.35 26.83
C ASN A 222 1.49 -6.53 26.16
N THR A 223 1.28 -5.91 25.02
CA THR A 223 2.31 -5.07 24.44
C THR A 223 1.67 -4.01 23.55
N ILE A 224 1.82 -2.78 23.93
CA ILE A 224 1.85 -1.69 22.96
C ILE A 224 3.18 -1.86 22.24
N GLY A 225 3.21 -2.77 21.29
CA GLY A 225 4.37 -2.84 20.42
C GLY A 225 4.27 -1.68 19.46
N ASN A 226 5.24 -0.80 19.48
CA ASN A 226 5.47 0.22 18.47
C ASN A 226 5.81 -0.40 17.11
N LYS A 227 5.19 -1.54 16.77
CA LYS A 227 5.47 -2.26 15.55
C LYS A 227 4.44 -1.87 14.52
N HIS A 228 4.81 -0.97 13.64
CA HIS A 228 4.04 -0.73 12.44
C HIS A 228 3.87 -2.04 11.69
N LYS A 229 2.65 -2.53 11.64
CA LYS A 229 2.29 -3.63 10.76
C LYS A 229 1.78 -3.06 9.45
N CYS A 230 2.09 -3.71 8.36
CA CYS A 230 1.59 -3.36 7.05
C CYS A 230 1.13 -4.61 6.30
N PHE A 231 0.32 -4.43 5.28
CA PHE A 231 0.09 -5.51 4.33
C PHE A 231 1.30 -5.72 3.44
N SER A 232 1.73 -6.96 3.28
CA SER A 232 2.45 -7.36 2.08
C SER A 232 1.47 -7.47 0.91
N ALA A 233 1.96 -7.41 -0.33
CA ALA A 233 1.13 -7.63 -1.52
C ALA A 233 0.33 -8.94 -1.43
N LYS A 234 0.95 -10.02 -0.95
CA LYS A 234 0.31 -11.33 -0.79
C LYS A 234 -0.73 -11.37 0.31
N SER A 235 -0.45 -10.75 1.47
CA SER A 235 -1.43 -10.71 2.57
C SER A 235 -2.64 -9.86 2.19
N PHE A 236 -2.43 -8.75 1.49
CA PHE A 236 -3.51 -7.95 0.90
C PHE A 236 -4.33 -8.76 -0.11
N ALA A 237 -3.66 -9.37 -1.10
CA ALA A 237 -4.33 -10.22 -2.10
C ALA A 237 -5.10 -11.37 -1.46
N ARG A 238 -4.60 -11.96 -0.36
CA ARG A 238 -5.30 -12.99 0.41
C ARG A 238 -6.57 -12.44 1.04
N GLY A 239 -6.51 -11.25 1.65
CA GLY A 239 -7.68 -10.61 2.25
C GLY A 239 -8.79 -10.34 1.24
N VAL A 240 -8.43 -9.85 0.04
CA VAL A 240 -9.41 -9.63 -1.04
C VAL A 240 -9.93 -10.95 -1.60
N ARG A 241 -9.06 -11.94 -1.83
CA ARG A 241 -9.44 -13.24 -2.42
C ARG A 241 -10.39 -14.05 -1.55
N ASN A 242 -10.26 -13.93 -0.23
CA ASN A 242 -11.09 -14.66 0.73
C ASN A 242 -12.48 -14.04 0.91
N ALA A 243 -12.73 -12.86 0.37
CA ALA A 243 -14.03 -12.20 0.45
C ALA A 243 -15.07 -12.87 -0.44
N ASP A 244 -16.35 -12.71 -0.07
CA ASP A 244 -17.51 -13.27 -0.78
C ASP A 244 -17.73 -12.60 -2.14
N VAL A 245 -17.18 -11.40 -2.34
CA VAL A 245 -17.27 -10.64 -3.60
C VAL A 245 -15.86 -10.24 -4.04
N ARG A 246 -15.68 -10.17 -5.36
CA ARG A 246 -14.42 -9.71 -5.97
C ARG A 246 -14.62 -8.27 -6.46
N PRO A 247 -13.83 -7.29 -5.98
CA PRO A 247 -13.86 -5.94 -6.54
C PRO A 247 -13.49 -5.94 -8.02
N GLU A 248 -14.27 -5.25 -8.86
CA GLU A 248 -13.90 -5.02 -10.26
C GLU A 248 -12.74 -4.03 -10.40
N GLY A 249 -12.65 -3.09 -9.46
CA GLY A 249 -11.59 -2.10 -9.38
C GLY A 249 -11.01 -1.97 -7.98
N ILE A 250 -9.71 -1.73 -7.92
CA ILE A 250 -9.00 -1.37 -6.69
C ILE A 250 -8.31 -0.03 -6.94
N VAL A 251 -8.50 0.93 -6.04
CA VAL A 251 -7.78 2.20 -6.02
C VAL A 251 -6.83 2.16 -4.83
N LEU A 252 -5.54 2.22 -5.11
CA LEU A 252 -4.51 2.36 -4.10
C LEU A 252 -4.15 3.85 -3.99
N TYR A 253 -4.80 4.52 -3.08
CA TYR A 253 -4.48 5.90 -2.72
C TYR A 253 -3.29 5.91 -1.76
N LEU A 254 -2.18 5.38 -2.28
CA LEU A 254 -0.95 5.02 -1.59
C LEU A 254 0.25 5.37 -2.47
N CYS A 255 1.34 5.81 -1.85
CA CYS A 255 2.59 6.10 -2.57
C CYS A 255 3.23 4.82 -3.15
N LEU A 256 3.95 4.92 -4.28
CA LEU A 256 4.93 3.95 -4.76
C LEU A 256 4.39 2.55 -5.11
N MET A 257 3.09 2.38 -5.31
CA MET A 257 2.50 1.04 -5.51
C MET A 257 2.49 0.58 -6.97
N ASN A 258 2.87 1.44 -7.94
CA ASN A 258 2.92 1.06 -9.34
C ASN A 258 4.24 0.37 -9.70
N ASN A 259 4.44 -0.83 -9.19
CA ASN A 259 5.61 -1.66 -9.49
C ASN A 259 5.20 -3.08 -9.87
N LEU A 260 5.98 -3.70 -10.74
CA LEU A 260 5.66 -5.01 -11.33
C LEU A 260 5.56 -6.11 -10.27
N GLU A 261 6.44 -6.10 -9.30
CA GLU A 261 6.46 -7.10 -8.24
C GLU A 261 5.14 -7.12 -7.45
N PHE A 262 4.62 -5.94 -7.11
CA PHE A 262 3.35 -5.80 -6.43
C PHE A 262 2.17 -6.16 -7.36
N LEU A 263 2.16 -5.59 -8.56
CA LEU A 263 1.07 -5.80 -9.52
C LEU A 263 0.85 -7.27 -9.85
N TYR A 264 1.94 -8.06 -9.97
CA TYR A 264 1.81 -9.50 -10.23
C TYR A 264 1.26 -10.29 -9.05
N ASP A 265 1.52 -9.89 -7.82
CA ASP A 265 0.94 -10.55 -6.64
C ASP A 265 -0.56 -10.27 -6.48
N VAL A 266 -1.05 -9.12 -6.99
CA VAL A 266 -2.45 -8.71 -6.86
C VAL A 266 -3.28 -8.87 -8.13
N LYS A 267 -2.70 -9.22 -9.27
CA LYS A 267 -3.35 -9.24 -10.59
C LYS A 267 -4.61 -10.10 -10.68
N ASP A 268 -4.74 -11.12 -9.84
CA ASP A 268 -5.85 -12.08 -9.92
C ASP A 268 -7.03 -11.71 -8.99
N VAL A 269 -6.92 -10.63 -8.19
CA VAL A 269 -7.96 -10.25 -7.23
C VAL A 269 -8.84 -9.08 -7.69
N THR A 270 -8.51 -8.47 -8.82
CA THR A 270 -9.31 -7.41 -9.44
C THR A 270 -9.10 -7.39 -10.95
N ASP A 271 -9.97 -6.71 -11.71
CA ASP A 271 -9.78 -6.51 -13.16
C ASP A 271 -8.99 -5.24 -13.46
N HIS A 272 -9.12 -4.23 -12.59
CA HIS A 272 -8.50 -2.93 -12.77
C HIS A 272 -7.86 -2.46 -11.46
N ILE A 273 -6.68 -1.86 -11.57
CA ILE A 273 -6.01 -1.26 -10.41
C ILE A 273 -5.52 0.14 -10.78
N VAL A 274 -5.81 1.10 -9.89
CA VAL A 274 -5.27 2.45 -9.96
C VAL A 274 -4.22 2.59 -8.87
N CYS A 275 -3.00 3.00 -9.23
CA CYS A 275 -1.91 3.23 -8.30
C CYS A 275 -0.95 4.29 -8.81
N SER A 276 -0.05 4.75 -7.95
CA SER A 276 0.95 5.77 -8.26
C SER A 276 2.35 5.17 -8.29
N THR A 277 3.15 5.69 -9.20
CA THR A 277 4.59 5.44 -9.31
C THR A 277 5.36 6.29 -8.28
N TYR A 278 4.89 7.51 -8.06
CA TYR A 278 5.46 8.48 -7.13
C TYR A 278 4.69 8.54 -5.81
N THR A 279 4.97 9.57 -5.03
CA THR A 279 4.20 9.91 -3.84
C THR A 279 2.86 10.49 -4.25
N LEU A 280 1.82 10.20 -3.48
CA LEU A 280 0.51 10.84 -3.62
C LEU A 280 0.37 11.92 -2.54
N TRP A 281 -0.17 13.06 -2.97
CA TRP A 281 -0.49 14.15 -2.07
C TRP A 281 -1.95 13.98 -1.62
N GLY A 282 -2.16 13.68 -0.35
CA GLY A 282 -3.47 13.70 0.27
C GLY A 282 -4.10 15.10 0.26
N THR A 283 -5.42 15.18 0.43
CA THR A 283 -6.21 16.37 0.75
C THR A 283 -6.79 17.18 -0.40
N ILE A 284 -6.28 17.08 -1.58
CA ILE A 284 -6.69 17.88 -2.73
C ILE A 284 -7.01 17.03 -3.97
N GLY A 285 -7.32 15.76 -3.74
CA GLY A 285 -7.80 14.88 -4.80
C GLY A 285 -9.20 15.22 -5.31
N ALA A 286 -9.86 14.27 -5.92
CA ALA A 286 -11.22 14.37 -6.45
C ALA A 286 -12.00 13.07 -6.21
N MET A 287 -12.09 12.63 -4.94
CA MET A 287 -12.74 11.36 -4.56
C MET A 287 -14.21 11.31 -4.99
N GLN A 288 -14.93 12.46 -4.98
CA GLN A 288 -16.32 12.57 -5.42
C GLN A 288 -16.53 12.18 -6.89
N SER A 289 -15.47 12.26 -7.70
CA SER A 289 -15.58 11.90 -9.11
C SER A 289 -15.90 10.42 -9.32
N LEU A 290 -15.48 9.54 -8.40
CA LEU A 290 -15.69 8.09 -8.52
C LEU A 290 -17.18 7.72 -8.37
N PRO A 291 -17.90 8.07 -7.28
CA PRO A 291 -19.34 7.81 -7.19
C PRO A 291 -20.12 8.50 -8.30
N ASP A 292 -19.74 9.70 -8.71
CA ASP A 292 -20.41 10.45 -9.78
C ASP A 292 -20.33 9.73 -11.13
N ASN A 293 -19.17 9.17 -11.45
CA ASN A 293 -18.97 8.41 -12.68
C ASN A 293 -19.71 7.07 -12.65
N MET A 294 -19.70 6.38 -11.52
CA MET A 294 -20.43 5.12 -11.36
C MET A 294 -21.94 5.33 -11.43
N ALA A 295 -22.46 6.39 -10.81
CA ALA A 295 -23.87 6.76 -10.85
C ALA A 295 -24.32 7.19 -12.26
N ALA A 296 -23.44 7.80 -13.05
CA ALA A 296 -23.69 8.13 -14.44
C ALA A 296 -23.80 6.90 -15.36
N GLY A 297 -23.51 5.70 -14.85
CA GLY A 297 -23.63 4.43 -15.57
C GLY A 297 -22.39 4.08 -16.40
N LEU A 298 -21.26 4.71 -16.16
CA LEU A 298 -20.00 4.30 -16.77
C LEU A 298 -19.63 2.89 -16.30
N ASP A 299 -18.96 2.13 -17.17
CA ASP A 299 -18.30 0.91 -16.71
C ASP A 299 -17.13 1.23 -15.78
N THR A 300 -16.66 0.23 -15.06
CA THR A 300 -15.60 0.41 -14.05
C THR A 300 -14.32 0.96 -14.67
N ARG A 301 -13.96 0.52 -15.88
CA ARG A 301 -12.77 0.99 -16.59
C ARG A 301 -12.86 2.48 -16.91
N ALA A 302 -13.97 2.91 -17.48
CA ALA A 302 -14.18 4.32 -17.84
C ALA A 302 -14.30 5.21 -16.58
N ALA A 303 -14.99 4.73 -15.54
CA ALA A 303 -15.13 5.44 -14.28
C ALA A 303 -13.76 5.67 -13.59
N LEU A 304 -12.90 4.64 -13.57
CA LEU A 304 -11.55 4.74 -13.02
C LEU A 304 -10.62 5.61 -13.87
N ALA A 305 -10.76 5.60 -15.20
CA ALA A 305 -9.99 6.51 -16.07
C ALA A 305 -10.35 7.97 -15.80
N ASN A 306 -11.63 8.30 -15.70
CA ASN A 306 -12.09 9.65 -15.35
C ASN A 306 -11.68 10.03 -13.91
N PHE A 307 -11.63 9.07 -12.98
CA PHE A 307 -11.13 9.31 -11.64
C PHE A 307 -9.64 9.69 -11.64
N VAL A 308 -8.82 9.04 -12.47
CA VAL A 308 -7.41 9.39 -12.67
C VAL A 308 -7.28 10.82 -13.20
N ASP A 309 -8.05 11.17 -14.22
CA ASP A 309 -8.05 12.53 -14.79
C ASP A 309 -8.43 13.58 -13.73
N ALA A 310 -9.53 13.35 -13.02
CA ALA A 310 -10.05 14.30 -12.04
C ALA A 310 -9.07 14.54 -10.88
N ASN A 311 -8.39 13.50 -10.40
CA ASN A 311 -7.40 13.64 -9.33
C ASN A 311 -6.18 14.42 -9.79
N VAL A 312 -5.58 14.06 -10.93
CA VAL A 312 -4.40 14.75 -11.44
C VAL A 312 -4.72 16.20 -11.80
N ASP A 313 -5.89 16.48 -12.40
CA ASP A 313 -6.33 17.85 -12.67
C ASP A 313 -6.51 18.66 -11.38
N SER A 314 -7.04 18.04 -10.31
CA SER A 314 -7.17 18.70 -9.02
C SER A 314 -5.80 19.02 -8.41
N TRP A 315 -4.87 18.06 -8.43
CA TRP A 315 -3.50 18.29 -7.95
C TRP A 315 -2.78 19.38 -8.77
N ASP A 316 -2.84 19.33 -10.10
CA ASP A 316 -2.25 20.34 -10.96
C ASP A 316 -2.80 21.75 -10.68
N ASN A 317 -4.09 21.85 -10.37
CA ASN A 317 -4.71 23.14 -10.07
C ASN A 317 -4.33 23.69 -8.69
N ASN A 318 -3.97 22.84 -7.75
CA ASN A 318 -3.69 23.22 -6.38
C ASN A 318 -2.19 23.24 -6.04
N LEU A 319 -1.38 22.39 -6.68
CA LEU A 319 0.05 22.22 -6.35
C LEU A 319 0.97 22.89 -7.37
N TYR A 320 0.56 22.98 -8.65
CA TYR A 320 1.41 23.59 -9.66
C TYR A 320 1.45 25.12 -9.49
N ASN A 321 2.66 25.66 -9.29
CA ASN A 321 2.87 27.09 -9.21
C ASN A 321 3.29 27.64 -10.59
N PRO A 322 2.42 28.41 -11.30
CA PRO A 322 2.76 28.93 -12.61
C PRO A 322 3.85 30.02 -12.57
N ASP A 323 4.08 30.64 -11.41
CA ASP A 323 5.14 31.65 -11.22
C ASP A 323 6.51 30.98 -10.94
N HIS A 324 6.50 29.70 -10.54
CA HIS A 324 7.69 28.88 -10.27
C HIS A 324 7.54 27.50 -10.94
N PRO A 325 7.46 27.46 -12.30
CA PRO A 325 7.24 26.20 -13.02
C PRO A 325 8.41 25.22 -12.92
N GLU A 326 9.56 25.67 -12.41
CA GLU A 326 10.75 24.87 -12.14
C GLU A 326 10.70 24.12 -10.80
N GLU A 327 9.74 24.44 -9.92
CA GLU A 327 9.57 23.73 -8.66
C GLU A 327 9.07 22.30 -8.92
N PRO A 328 9.82 21.27 -8.49
CA PRO A 328 9.49 19.89 -8.79
C PRO A 328 8.25 19.42 -8.06
N ASN A 329 7.28 18.95 -8.83
CA ASN A 329 6.09 18.26 -8.33
C ASN A 329 6.00 16.88 -8.98
N TYR A 330 6.11 15.83 -8.14
CA TYR A 330 6.15 14.43 -8.59
C TYR A 330 4.91 13.71 -8.09
N TYR A 331 3.91 13.57 -8.94
CA TYR A 331 2.74 12.72 -8.73
C TYR A 331 2.25 12.18 -10.06
N ASP A 332 1.63 11.04 -10.01
CA ASP A 332 1.01 10.38 -11.14
C ASP A 332 -0.14 9.49 -10.67
N MET A 333 -0.95 9.08 -11.60
CA MET A 333 -1.85 7.95 -11.43
C MET A 333 -1.90 7.11 -12.70
N THR A 334 -1.83 5.80 -12.54
CA THR A 334 -1.89 4.82 -13.61
C THR A 334 -3.01 3.82 -13.35
N LEU A 335 -3.89 3.66 -14.33
CA LEU A 335 -4.89 2.61 -14.38
C LEU A 335 -4.38 1.44 -15.21
N THR A 336 -4.20 0.30 -14.57
CA THR A 336 -3.72 -0.95 -15.16
C THR A 336 -4.85 -1.97 -15.31
N GLU A 337 -4.95 -2.62 -16.48
CA GLU A 337 -5.79 -3.80 -16.71
C GLU A 337 -5.01 -5.05 -16.31
N THR A 338 -5.33 -5.63 -15.16
CA THR A 338 -4.49 -6.63 -14.49
C THR A 338 -4.31 -7.92 -15.28
N LYS A 339 -5.33 -8.34 -16.04
CA LYS A 339 -5.23 -9.56 -16.88
C LYS A 339 -4.15 -9.45 -17.96
N ARG A 340 -3.80 -8.24 -18.44
CA ARG A 340 -2.77 -8.00 -19.43
C ARG A 340 -1.36 -8.29 -18.94
N LEU A 341 -1.16 -8.28 -17.62
CA LEU A 341 0.10 -8.71 -17.03
C LEU A 341 0.46 -10.17 -17.39
N ASN A 342 -0.54 -11.01 -17.69
CA ASN A 342 -0.29 -12.37 -18.17
C ASN A 342 0.33 -12.39 -19.56
N ASP A 343 0.02 -11.43 -20.43
CA ASP A 343 0.58 -11.29 -21.76
C ASP A 343 2.00 -10.71 -21.70
N LEU A 344 2.27 -9.86 -20.71
CA LEU A 344 3.58 -9.25 -20.49
C LEU A 344 4.61 -10.23 -19.88
N ALA A 345 4.19 -11.15 -19.01
CA ALA A 345 5.09 -12.06 -18.30
C ALA A 345 6.04 -12.87 -19.22
N PRO A 346 5.59 -13.50 -20.33
CA PRO A 346 6.50 -14.25 -21.20
C PRO A 346 7.54 -13.35 -21.90
N VAL A 347 7.20 -12.10 -22.18
CA VAL A 347 8.12 -11.14 -22.79
C VAL A 347 9.18 -10.70 -21.77
N LEU A 348 8.78 -10.43 -20.54
CA LEU A 348 9.71 -10.13 -19.45
C LEU A 348 10.60 -11.32 -19.10
N LYS A 349 10.06 -12.54 -19.19
CA LYS A 349 10.87 -13.75 -19.03
C LYS A 349 11.94 -13.87 -20.13
N GLU A 350 11.57 -13.67 -21.38
CA GLU A 350 12.52 -13.66 -22.50
C GLU A 350 13.58 -12.57 -22.31
N PHE A 351 13.17 -11.39 -21.85
CA PHE A 351 14.09 -10.32 -21.50
C PHE A 351 15.10 -10.75 -20.43
N THR A 352 14.60 -11.32 -19.34
CA THR A 352 15.46 -11.82 -18.25
C THR A 352 16.43 -12.89 -18.75
N ASP A 353 15.94 -13.83 -19.56
CA ASP A 353 16.78 -14.91 -20.11
C ASP A 353 17.90 -14.34 -20.98
N ARG A 354 17.61 -13.41 -21.88
CA ARG A 354 18.59 -12.74 -22.76
C ARG A 354 19.60 -11.92 -21.92
N LEU A 355 19.13 -11.16 -20.94
CA LEU A 355 19.98 -10.33 -20.09
C LEU A 355 20.97 -11.18 -19.28
N VAL A 356 20.47 -12.22 -18.62
CA VAL A 356 21.28 -13.15 -17.80
C VAL A 356 22.29 -13.90 -18.68
N ASP A 357 21.86 -14.45 -19.82
CA ASP A 357 22.75 -15.19 -20.74
C ASP A 357 23.86 -14.29 -21.31
N THR A 358 23.49 -13.08 -21.72
CA THR A 358 24.48 -12.13 -22.26
C THR A 358 25.49 -11.70 -21.18
N TYR A 359 25.02 -11.48 -19.94
CA TYR A 359 25.91 -11.11 -18.87
C TYR A 359 26.88 -12.23 -18.48
N GLN A 360 26.42 -13.48 -18.48
CA GLN A 360 27.25 -14.65 -18.13
C GLN A 360 28.16 -15.10 -19.27
N ASN A 361 27.66 -15.18 -20.50
CA ASN A 361 28.28 -15.83 -21.61
C ASN A 361 28.70 -14.90 -22.75
N GLY A 362 28.29 -13.63 -22.71
CA GLY A 362 28.61 -12.64 -23.74
C GLY A 362 30.03 -12.11 -23.68
N THR A 363 30.34 -11.20 -24.59
CA THR A 363 31.67 -10.55 -24.66
C THR A 363 31.89 -9.57 -23.48
N ALA A 364 33.13 -9.14 -23.28
CA ALA A 364 33.44 -8.14 -22.27
C ALA A 364 32.74 -6.79 -22.57
N GLU A 365 32.63 -6.44 -23.85
CA GLU A 365 31.96 -5.22 -24.30
C GLU A 365 30.46 -5.27 -24.03
N GLN A 366 29.81 -6.44 -24.24
CA GLN A 366 28.40 -6.62 -23.93
C GLN A 366 28.13 -6.51 -22.43
N ARG A 367 28.98 -7.12 -21.61
CA ARG A 367 28.87 -6.95 -20.12
C ARG A 367 29.03 -5.50 -19.70
N ALA A 368 30.05 -4.80 -20.23
CA ALA A 368 30.27 -3.40 -19.92
C ALA A 368 29.06 -2.52 -20.31
N ALA A 369 28.44 -2.80 -21.46
CA ALA A 369 27.23 -2.09 -21.87
C ALA A 369 26.04 -2.36 -20.94
N ILE A 370 25.86 -3.59 -20.45
CA ILE A 370 24.83 -3.91 -19.45
C ILE A 370 25.11 -3.19 -18.13
N ASP A 371 26.38 -3.20 -17.67
CA ASP A 371 26.78 -2.50 -16.44
C ASP A 371 26.53 -0.99 -16.56
N GLU A 372 26.82 -0.39 -17.72
CA GLU A 372 26.55 1.01 -18.01
C GLU A 372 25.04 1.32 -17.99
N CYS A 373 24.22 0.54 -18.68
CA CYS A 373 22.76 0.69 -18.66
C CYS A 373 22.22 0.56 -17.23
N THR A 374 22.73 -0.41 -16.46
CA THR A 374 22.29 -0.65 -15.08
C THR A 374 22.71 0.48 -14.14
N ALA A 375 23.93 1.00 -14.30
CA ALA A 375 24.42 2.13 -13.51
C ALA A 375 23.62 3.42 -13.78
N ASN A 376 23.18 3.59 -15.03
CA ASN A 376 22.43 4.76 -15.48
C ASN A 376 20.91 4.53 -15.52
N ALA A 377 20.42 3.40 -15.00
CA ALA A 377 18.99 3.13 -14.96
C ALA A 377 18.24 4.26 -14.21
N VAL A 378 17.13 4.69 -14.80
CA VAL A 378 16.37 5.83 -14.29
C VAL A 378 15.68 5.42 -13.00
N LYS A 379 16.13 5.98 -11.88
CA LYS A 379 15.48 5.83 -10.58
C LYS A 379 14.23 6.71 -10.52
N VAL A 380 13.13 6.13 -10.14
CA VAL A 380 11.90 6.89 -9.93
C VAL A 380 11.96 7.61 -8.58
N VAL A 381 12.39 6.91 -7.54
CA VAL A 381 12.61 7.50 -6.21
C VAL A 381 13.94 6.99 -5.66
N ASN A 382 14.80 7.92 -5.28
CA ASN A 382 16.17 7.61 -4.85
C ASN A 382 16.27 6.63 -3.67
N GLN A 383 15.26 6.64 -2.78
CA GLN A 383 15.30 5.86 -1.54
C GLN A 383 14.91 4.39 -1.71
N TYR A 384 14.24 4.01 -2.80
CA TYR A 384 13.54 2.72 -2.87
C TYR A 384 14.12 1.74 -3.86
N SER A 385 15.21 2.06 -4.55
CA SER A 385 15.79 1.19 -5.59
C SER A 385 14.76 0.68 -6.61
N LEU A 386 13.78 1.53 -6.92
CA LEU A 386 12.77 1.29 -7.93
C LEU A 386 13.12 2.09 -9.19
N TYR A 387 13.11 1.41 -10.32
CA TYR A 387 13.59 1.93 -11.59
C TYR A 387 12.52 1.82 -12.65
N ASP A 388 12.54 2.75 -13.60
CA ASP A 388 11.69 2.72 -14.77
C ASP A 388 12.07 1.53 -15.68
N MET A 389 11.15 0.57 -15.77
CA MET A 389 11.34 -0.64 -16.57
C MET A 389 11.44 -0.35 -18.05
N ALA A 390 10.60 0.55 -18.56
CA ALA A 390 10.56 0.87 -19.99
C ALA A 390 11.84 1.58 -20.43
N LYS A 391 12.33 2.53 -19.62
CA LYS A 391 13.60 3.22 -19.87
C LYS A 391 14.81 2.30 -19.78
N TYR A 392 14.78 1.34 -18.85
CA TYR A 392 15.84 0.35 -18.74
C TYR A 392 15.91 -0.54 -20.00
N MET A 393 14.74 -1.01 -20.46
CA MET A 393 14.65 -1.80 -21.70
C MET A 393 15.08 -0.99 -22.93
N GLU A 394 14.64 0.27 -23.05
CA GLU A 394 15.05 1.17 -24.12
C GLU A 394 16.57 1.33 -24.16
N SER A 395 17.19 1.61 -23.03
CA SER A 395 18.65 1.77 -22.92
C SER A 395 19.40 0.52 -23.38
N LEU A 396 18.94 -0.66 -22.94
CA LEU A 396 19.55 -1.93 -23.34
C LEU A 396 19.37 -2.20 -24.84
N SER A 397 18.22 -1.89 -25.43
CA SER A 397 18.00 -2.07 -26.86
C SER A 397 18.86 -1.15 -27.74
N LEU A 398 19.13 0.05 -27.25
CA LEU A 398 20.03 0.99 -27.93
C LEU A 398 21.51 0.57 -27.85
N MET A 399 21.93 0.08 -26.68
CA MET A 399 23.32 -0.29 -26.43
C MET A 399 23.68 -1.69 -26.97
N LEU A 400 22.70 -2.60 -27.03
CA LEU A 400 22.87 -4.01 -27.39
C LEU A 400 21.81 -4.45 -28.42
N PRO A 401 21.76 -3.81 -29.62
CA PRO A 401 20.74 -4.11 -30.62
C PRO A 401 20.84 -5.53 -31.20
N ASP A 402 21.98 -6.21 -31.08
CA ASP A 402 22.16 -7.62 -31.48
C ASP A 402 21.54 -8.60 -30.46
N VAL A 403 21.30 -8.15 -29.23
CA VAL A 403 20.69 -8.94 -28.16
C VAL A 403 19.20 -8.57 -27.96
N PHE A 404 18.94 -7.28 -27.89
CA PHE A 404 17.61 -6.69 -27.72
C PHE A 404 17.23 -5.95 -28.99
N ASP A 405 17.00 -6.71 -30.07
CA ASP A 405 16.70 -6.16 -31.40
C ASP A 405 15.35 -5.38 -31.40
N TYR A 406 15.16 -4.60 -32.47
CA TYR A 406 13.97 -3.77 -32.62
C TYR A 406 12.67 -4.61 -32.57
N ALA A 407 12.67 -5.81 -33.13
CA ALA A 407 11.47 -6.65 -33.10
C ALA A 407 11.14 -7.16 -31.68
N PHE A 408 12.16 -7.37 -30.84
CA PHE A 408 11.97 -7.71 -29.46
C PHE A 408 11.45 -6.50 -28.66
N TYR A 409 12.06 -5.32 -28.89
CA TYR A 409 11.64 -4.09 -28.25
C TYR A 409 10.18 -3.74 -28.57
N ASP A 410 9.76 -3.87 -29.84
CA ASP A 410 8.38 -3.65 -30.25
C ASP A 410 7.41 -4.59 -29.51
N ARG A 411 7.74 -5.89 -29.42
CA ARG A 411 6.89 -6.84 -28.68
C ARG A 411 6.79 -6.49 -27.19
N PHE A 412 7.89 -6.03 -26.61
CA PHE A 412 7.90 -5.58 -25.24
C PHE A 412 7.02 -4.33 -25.09
N ALA A 413 7.21 -3.32 -25.91
CA ALA A 413 6.46 -2.07 -25.87
C ALA A 413 4.94 -2.32 -26.05
N ASP A 414 4.57 -3.18 -27.02
CA ASP A 414 3.18 -3.55 -27.26
C ASP A 414 2.55 -4.24 -26.04
N ALA A 415 3.24 -5.22 -25.46
CA ALA A 415 2.73 -5.95 -24.30
C ALA A 415 2.68 -5.06 -23.03
N PHE A 416 3.67 -4.20 -22.84
CA PHE A 416 3.75 -3.26 -21.73
C PHE A 416 2.65 -2.21 -21.82
N ASN A 417 2.52 -1.56 -22.97
CA ASN A 417 1.48 -0.54 -23.18
C ASN A 417 0.06 -1.12 -23.13
N ALA A 418 -0.13 -2.39 -23.50
CA ALA A 418 -1.42 -3.05 -23.40
C ALA A 418 -1.90 -3.22 -21.95
N CYS A 419 -0.99 -3.21 -20.96
CA CYS A 419 -1.36 -3.23 -19.56
C CYS A 419 -1.95 -1.89 -19.07
N ILE A 420 -1.53 -0.78 -19.68
CA ILE A 420 -1.87 0.58 -19.24
C ILE A 420 -3.15 1.00 -19.94
N VAL A 421 -4.23 1.15 -19.18
CA VAL A 421 -5.51 1.61 -19.71
C VAL A 421 -5.52 3.12 -19.85
N HIS A 422 -5.03 3.79 -18.81
CA HIS A 422 -5.00 5.26 -18.73
C HIS A 422 -3.94 5.70 -17.74
N GLN A 423 -3.33 6.85 -17.99
CA GLN A 423 -2.26 7.37 -17.16
C GLN A 423 -2.20 8.89 -17.24
N ARG A 424 -1.95 9.53 -16.12
CA ARG A 424 -1.74 10.96 -16.01
C ARG A 424 -0.59 11.26 -15.06
N TYR A 425 0.15 12.30 -15.39
CA TYR A 425 1.29 12.79 -14.63
C TYR A 425 1.11 14.24 -14.24
N ALA A 426 1.81 14.65 -13.18
CA ALA A 426 1.95 16.05 -12.82
C ALA A 426 2.35 16.90 -14.02
N ARG A 427 1.81 18.11 -14.09
CA ARG A 427 2.17 19.09 -15.13
C ARG A 427 3.68 19.37 -15.16
N TYR A 428 4.33 19.37 -14.01
CA TYR A 428 5.79 19.47 -13.91
C TYR A 428 6.49 18.36 -14.71
N LEU A 429 6.13 17.09 -14.46
CA LEU A 429 6.71 15.95 -15.17
C LEU A 429 6.50 16.04 -16.68
N THR A 430 5.28 16.41 -17.09
CA THR A 430 4.93 16.61 -18.50
C THR A 430 5.78 17.70 -19.15
N ASN A 431 5.93 18.85 -18.50
CA ASN A 431 6.67 19.99 -19.03
C ASN A 431 8.19 19.72 -19.14
N HIS A 432 8.72 18.80 -18.35
CA HIS A 432 10.15 18.46 -18.33
C HIS A 432 10.48 17.13 -19.02
N ASN A 433 9.50 16.52 -19.69
CA ASN A 433 9.64 15.23 -20.37
C ASN A 433 10.12 14.07 -19.44
N TYR A 434 9.70 14.11 -18.18
CA TYR A 434 9.99 13.03 -17.22
C TYR A 434 8.92 11.94 -17.17
N GLN A 435 7.77 12.18 -17.83
CA GLN A 435 6.59 11.34 -17.69
C GLN A 435 6.61 10.06 -18.52
N VAL A 436 7.44 9.98 -19.55
CA VAL A 436 7.11 9.23 -20.75
C VAL A 436 6.92 7.75 -20.49
N ASP A 437 7.66 7.15 -19.57
CA ASP A 437 7.67 5.71 -19.41
C ASP A 437 7.66 5.23 -17.95
N TYR A 438 7.42 6.14 -17.01
CA TYR A 438 7.38 5.82 -15.56
C TYR A 438 6.10 5.07 -15.14
N SER A 439 5.59 4.22 -16.01
CA SER A 439 4.29 3.59 -15.80
C SER A 439 4.33 2.43 -14.84
N MET A 440 5.43 1.67 -14.84
CA MET A 440 5.65 0.56 -13.92
C MET A 440 7.11 0.50 -13.54
N MET A 441 7.36 0.32 -12.27
CA MET A 441 8.70 0.23 -11.69
C MET A 441 9.13 -1.21 -11.51
N LEU A 442 10.43 -1.43 -11.44
CA LEU A 442 11.05 -2.71 -11.22
C LEU A 442 12.34 -2.52 -10.42
N ALA A 443 12.67 -3.47 -9.55
CA ALA A 443 14.02 -3.55 -9.00
C ALA A 443 15.02 -3.97 -10.07
N VAL A 444 15.99 -3.15 -10.40
CA VAL A 444 17.02 -3.42 -11.42
C VAL A 444 18.33 -3.85 -10.79
N LYS A 445 18.57 -3.42 -9.54
CA LYS A 445 19.74 -3.80 -8.75
C LYS A 445 19.27 -4.46 -7.46
N GLY A 446 20.11 -5.36 -6.93
CA GLY A 446 19.90 -5.90 -5.58
C GLY A 446 19.81 -4.75 -4.59
N CYS A 447 18.75 -4.74 -3.80
CA CYS A 447 18.50 -3.71 -2.81
C CYS A 447 19.12 -4.14 -1.48
N TYR A 448 20.41 -3.88 -1.30
CA TYR A 448 21.07 -4.10 -0.01
C TYR A 448 21.16 -2.79 0.73
N VAL A 449 20.52 -2.74 1.86
CA VAL A 449 20.69 -1.65 2.81
C VAL A 449 21.33 -2.26 4.05
N CYS A 450 22.60 -1.93 4.27
CA CYS A 450 23.29 -2.25 5.52
C CYS A 450 23.10 -1.08 6.46
N TYR A 451 22.73 -1.38 7.70
CA TYR A 451 22.64 -0.37 8.76
C TYR A 451 23.80 -0.57 9.73
N ASP A 452 24.53 0.49 9.98
CA ASP A 452 25.49 0.55 11.09
C ASP A 452 24.84 1.36 12.21
N TYR A 453 24.65 0.72 13.36
CA TYR A 453 24.05 1.35 14.52
C TYR A 453 25.13 1.85 15.47
N ASP A 454 25.09 3.12 15.78
CA ASP A 454 25.86 3.65 16.90
C ASP A 454 25.15 3.26 18.21
N THR A 455 25.64 2.21 18.84
CA THR A 455 25.11 1.69 20.09
C THR A 455 25.65 2.39 21.34
N THR A 456 26.35 3.51 21.19
CA THR A 456 26.96 4.23 22.33
C THR A 456 25.92 4.98 23.16
N ASP A 457 24.75 5.27 22.61
CA ASP A 457 23.60 5.85 23.33
C ASP A 457 22.42 4.86 23.33
N THR A 458 21.99 4.42 24.51
CA THR A 458 20.87 3.48 24.67
C THR A 458 19.49 4.09 24.37
N LYS A 459 19.42 5.42 24.21
CA LYS A 459 18.15 6.12 23.94
C LYS A 459 18.08 6.76 22.57
N LEU A 460 19.22 7.11 21.99
CA LEU A 460 19.32 7.71 20.68
C LEU A 460 20.31 6.88 19.85
N GLN A 461 19.84 6.19 18.85
CA GLN A 461 20.72 5.45 17.95
C GLN A 461 20.78 6.12 16.59
N ALA A 462 21.98 6.23 16.04
CA ALA A 462 22.17 6.63 14.66
C ALA A 462 22.29 5.37 13.81
N ALA A 463 21.42 5.24 12.82
CA ALA A 463 21.54 4.19 11.83
C ALA A 463 22.04 4.78 10.52
N THR A 464 23.14 4.27 9.99
CA THR A 464 23.62 4.65 8.66
C THR A 464 23.26 3.56 7.67
N ALA A 465 22.42 3.90 6.71
CA ALA A 465 22.07 3.04 5.60
C ALA A 465 23.13 3.21 4.49
N TYR A 466 23.65 2.10 4.00
CA TYR A 466 24.61 2.05 2.90
C TYR A 466 23.94 1.38 1.70
N TYR A 467 23.90 2.07 0.59
CA TYR A 467 23.29 1.59 -0.64
C TYR A 467 24.33 0.99 -1.60
N PRO A 468 23.93 0.05 -2.48
CA PRO A 468 24.85 -0.56 -3.45
C PRO A 468 25.56 0.43 -4.38
N ASP A 469 24.98 1.60 -4.61
CA ASP A 469 25.56 2.68 -5.41
C ASP A 469 26.61 3.51 -4.67
N GLY A 470 26.94 3.12 -3.43
CA GLY A 470 27.92 3.80 -2.59
C GLY A 470 27.39 5.03 -1.86
N THR A 471 26.10 5.34 -1.99
CA THR A 471 25.47 6.43 -1.21
C THR A 471 25.20 5.98 0.22
N THR A 472 25.12 6.94 1.14
CA THR A 472 24.80 6.68 2.54
C THR A 472 23.75 7.69 3.03
N THR A 473 22.85 7.21 3.87
CA THR A 473 21.91 8.07 4.61
C THR A 473 22.02 7.72 6.08
N THR A 474 22.22 8.73 6.92
CA THR A 474 22.27 8.55 8.38
C THR A 474 21.02 9.17 8.99
N SER A 475 20.25 8.37 9.70
CA SER A 475 19.06 8.80 10.44
C SER A 475 19.27 8.55 11.93
N LYS A 476 18.76 9.44 12.77
CA LYS A 476 18.80 9.28 14.23
C LYS A 476 17.42 8.84 14.70
N TYR A 477 17.38 7.78 15.48
CA TYR A 477 16.12 7.23 15.99
C TYR A 477 16.14 7.23 17.52
N VAL A 478 14.99 7.52 18.11
CA VAL A 478 14.76 7.28 19.54
C VAL A 478 14.19 5.87 19.64
N LEU A 479 14.92 4.97 20.29
CA LEU A 479 14.43 3.62 20.51
C LEU A 479 13.38 3.62 21.61
N GLY A 480 12.18 3.16 21.28
CA GLY A 480 11.16 2.81 22.27
C GLY A 480 11.59 1.54 23.04
N ASP A 481 11.38 1.53 24.33
CA ASP A 481 11.63 0.39 25.21
C ASP A 481 10.34 -0.42 25.35
N ASP A 482 10.12 -1.37 24.44
CA ASP A 482 8.88 -2.16 24.39
C ASP A 482 8.77 -3.21 25.49
N SER A 483 9.90 -3.62 26.06
CA SER A 483 9.93 -4.60 27.16
C SER A 483 10.19 -3.96 28.52
N GLY A 484 10.54 -2.68 28.55
CA GLY A 484 11.05 -2.00 29.74
C GLY A 484 12.45 -2.44 30.15
N ASP A 485 13.15 -3.18 29.29
CA ASP A 485 14.51 -3.68 29.54
C ASP A 485 15.57 -3.01 28.65
N GLY A 486 15.19 -2.12 27.76
CA GLY A 486 16.10 -1.35 26.91
C GLY A 486 16.76 -2.15 25.78
N HIS A 487 16.21 -3.31 25.43
CA HIS A 487 16.78 -4.15 24.38
C HIS A 487 15.85 -4.29 23.18
N TYR A 488 16.37 -3.99 21.99
CA TYR A 488 15.83 -4.48 20.73
C TYR A 488 16.47 -5.84 20.44
N GLU A 489 15.66 -6.87 20.33
CA GLU A 489 16.15 -8.18 19.92
C GLU A 489 16.42 -8.23 18.43
N PHE A 490 17.69 -8.33 18.06
CA PHE A 490 18.09 -8.69 16.71
C PHE A 490 17.93 -10.20 16.54
N GLN A 491 17.15 -10.63 15.56
CA GLN A 491 17.08 -12.05 15.26
C GLN A 491 18.35 -12.52 14.53
N GLU A 492 19.06 -13.46 15.13
CA GLU A 492 20.38 -13.97 14.70
C GLU A 492 20.40 -14.78 13.39
N ASN A 493 19.30 -14.99 12.67
CA ASN A 493 19.20 -16.10 11.72
C ASN A 493 19.08 -15.72 10.23
N GLY A 494 19.37 -14.50 9.83
CA GLY A 494 19.37 -14.11 8.41
C GLY A 494 20.76 -13.78 7.90
N THR A 495 21.28 -14.54 6.95
CA THR A 495 22.39 -14.03 6.14
C THR A 495 21.85 -12.95 5.23
N TRP A 496 22.33 -11.73 5.40
CA TRP A 496 22.11 -10.66 4.45
C TRP A 496 22.55 -11.13 3.07
N PRO A 497 22.28 -10.63 2.14
CA PRO A 497 21.80 -10.66 0.79
C PRO A 497 20.96 -11.90 0.40
N SER A 498 21.30 -13.08 0.87
CA SER A 498 20.51 -14.27 0.56
C SER A 498 19.05 -14.17 1.02
N THR A 499 18.81 -13.48 2.12
CA THR A 499 17.45 -13.28 2.64
C THR A 499 16.61 -12.42 1.70
N PHE A 500 17.18 -11.38 1.09
CA PHE A 500 16.45 -10.57 0.09
C PHE A 500 16.15 -11.38 -1.16
N ALA A 501 17.14 -12.08 -1.70
CA ALA A 501 16.97 -12.91 -2.88
C ALA A 501 15.95 -14.03 -2.63
N ASP A 502 16.05 -14.73 -1.50
CA ASP A 502 15.12 -15.79 -1.11
C ASP A 502 13.68 -15.26 -1.00
N THR A 503 13.52 -14.06 -0.43
CA THR A 503 12.20 -13.43 -0.29
C THR A 503 11.67 -12.94 -1.64
N TYR A 504 12.52 -12.37 -2.47
CA TYR A 504 12.16 -11.93 -3.81
C TYR A 504 11.69 -13.09 -4.68
N GLN A 505 12.36 -14.25 -4.60
CA GLN A 505 12.00 -15.48 -5.32
C GLN A 505 10.60 -16.00 -4.96
N GLN A 506 10.04 -15.58 -3.87
CA GLN A 506 8.67 -15.92 -3.50
C GLN A 506 7.61 -15.05 -4.18
N THR A 507 7.97 -13.90 -4.77
CA THR A 507 7.00 -13.06 -5.50
C THR A 507 6.42 -13.81 -6.69
N THR A 508 5.18 -13.51 -7.05
CA THR A 508 4.56 -14.07 -8.27
C THR A 508 5.32 -13.61 -9.51
N PHE A 509 5.81 -12.37 -9.50
CA PHE A 509 6.63 -11.82 -10.57
C PHE A 509 7.87 -12.68 -10.82
N ASP A 510 8.68 -12.94 -9.78
CA ASP A 510 9.91 -13.72 -9.97
C ASP A 510 9.64 -15.17 -10.38
N ARG A 511 8.61 -15.80 -9.86
CA ARG A 511 8.22 -17.16 -10.27
C ARG A 511 7.87 -17.26 -11.75
N LEU A 512 7.32 -16.20 -12.35
CA LEU A 512 6.94 -16.16 -13.77
C LEU A 512 8.11 -15.71 -14.68
N VAL A 513 8.90 -14.75 -14.21
CA VAL A 513 9.89 -14.03 -14.98
C VAL A 513 11.33 -14.51 -14.67
N GLY A 514 11.58 -14.91 -13.42
CA GLY A 514 12.90 -15.35 -12.95
C GLY A 514 13.88 -14.20 -12.78
N TRP A 515 13.40 -13.01 -12.41
CA TRP A 515 14.17 -11.77 -12.33
C TRP A 515 15.25 -11.79 -11.24
N SER A 516 15.05 -12.56 -10.17
CA SER A 516 16.06 -12.77 -9.13
C SER A 516 17.41 -13.27 -9.68
N ARG A 517 17.42 -14.01 -10.80
CA ARG A 517 18.66 -14.45 -11.47
C ARG A 517 19.50 -13.26 -11.91
N TRP A 518 18.85 -12.19 -12.40
CA TRP A 518 19.55 -10.96 -12.73
C TRP A 518 20.00 -10.20 -11.48
N LEU A 519 19.13 -10.04 -10.49
CA LEU A 519 19.46 -9.35 -9.26
C LEU A 519 20.67 -9.98 -8.56
N LEU A 520 20.77 -11.32 -8.52
CA LEU A 520 21.89 -12.04 -7.92
C LEU A 520 23.21 -11.90 -8.70
N LEU A 521 23.15 -11.77 -10.02
CA LEU A 521 24.35 -11.55 -10.83
C LEU A 521 24.90 -10.13 -10.72
N ASN A 522 24.02 -9.18 -10.49
CA ASN A 522 24.35 -7.76 -10.37
C ASN A 522 24.58 -7.33 -8.92
N GLU A 523 24.77 -8.31 -8.04
CA GLU A 523 24.99 -8.10 -6.63
C GLU A 523 26.42 -7.64 -6.37
N THR A 524 26.57 -6.45 -5.80
CA THR A 524 27.84 -6.09 -5.15
C THR A 524 27.82 -6.72 -3.76
N ALA A 525 28.83 -7.53 -3.45
CA ALA A 525 28.96 -8.10 -2.12
C ALA A 525 28.93 -6.98 -1.07
N PRO A 526 28.16 -7.16 0.03
CA PRO A 526 28.14 -6.15 1.07
C PRO A 526 29.56 -5.94 1.61
N PRO A 527 29.89 -4.72 2.06
CA PRO A 527 31.19 -4.47 2.66
C PRO A 527 31.49 -5.48 3.77
N ALA A 528 32.73 -5.87 3.92
CA ALA A 528 33.16 -6.89 4.92
C ALA A 528 32.78 -6.54 6.37
N TRP A 529 32.48 -5.28 6.65
CA TRP A 529 32.00 -4.79 7.95
C TRP A 529 30.47 -4.83 8.09
N CYS A 530 29.72 -5.10 7.01
CA CYS A 530 28.28 -5.21 7.09
C CYS A 530 27.93 -6.49 7.89
N PRO A 531 27.25 -6.38 9.02
CA PRO A 531 26.89 -7.53 9.82
C PRO A 531 26.07 -8.53 9.01
N SER A 532 26.33 -9.81 9.21
CA SER A 532 25.70 -10.90 8.45
C SER A 532 24.24 -11.17 8.82
N SER A 533 23.65 -10.39 9.74
CA SER A 533 22.26 -10.59 10.19
C SER A 533 21.64 -9.27 10.65
N PHE A 534 20.59 -8.82 9.98
CA PHE A 534 19.74 -7.73 10.44
C PHE A 534 18.28 -8.01 10.12
N ASN A 535 17.44 -7.98 11.15
CA ASN A 535 16.05 -7.61 11.06
C ASN A 535 15.92 -6.20 11.60
N PHE A 536 15.48 -5.26 10.78
CA PHE A 536 15.29 -3.88 11.19
C PHE A 536 13.79 -3.61 11.38
N GLU A 537 13.42 -3.24 12.59
CA GLU A 537 12.14 -2.60 12.89
C GLU A 537 12.37 -1.10 12.90
N LEU A 538 11.68 -0.35 12.04
CA LEU A 538 11.65 1.10 12.16
C LEU A 538 11.02 1.46 13.52
N PRO A 539 11.68 2.30 14.34
CA PRO A 539 11.02 2.84 15.52
C PRO A 539 9.76 3.59 15.10
N SER A 540 8.67 3.35 15.80
CA SER A 540 7.35 3.93 15.50
C SER A 540 7.29 5.44 15.58
N ASP A 541 8.29 6.06 16.19
CA ASP A 541 8.17 7.44 16.66
C ASP A 541 8.76 8.49 15.73
N ASP A 542 9.41 8.10 14.64
CA ASP A 542 10.01 9.08 13.72
C ASP A 542 9.69 8.86 12.25
N MET A 543 8.40 8.76 11.95
CA MET A 543 7.91 8.93 10.58
C MET A 543 8.06 10.40 10.09
N SER A 544 8.36 11.35 11.01
CA SER A 544 8.60 12.75 10.66
C SER A 544 9.94 12.98 9.96
N GLU A 545 10.89 12.05 10.07
CA GLU A 545 12.18 12.10 9.36
C GLU A 545 12.24 11.22 8.10
N ILE A 546 11.18 10.51 7.74
CA ILE A 546 11.05 10.07 6.36
C ILE A 546 10.83 11.36 5.58
N PRO A 547 11.77 11.82 4.75
CA PRO A 547 11.55 13.02 3.99
C PRO A 547 10.26 12.79 3.18
N VAL A 548 9.25 13.56 3.48
CA VAL A 548 8.12 13.75 2.57
C VAL A 548 8.73 14.46 1.37
N LEU A 549 9.15 13.69 0.39
CA LEU A 549 9.50 14.20 -0.92
C LEU A 549 8.22 14.55 -1.65
#